data_ba09cfc31adba614c487bb7856632ea2
#
_entry.id   ba09cfc31adba614c487bb7856632ea2
#
_cell.length_a   1.000
_cell.length_b   1.000
_cell.length_c   1.000
_cell.angle_alpha   90.00
_cell.angle_beta   90.00
_cell.angle_gamma   90.00
#
_symmetry.space_group_name_H-M   'P 1'
#
loop_
_entity.id
_entity.type
_entity.pdbx_description
1 polymer ?
#
loop_
_entity_poly.entity_id
_entity_poly.type
_entity_poly.pdbx_seq_one_letter_code
_entity_poly.pdbx_strand_id
1 'polypeptide(L)'
;MICADALYAGYDGKVILENVSFSVGEGEIVGLIGPNGAGKSTLLKTLRGILPMLSGAAMLMGDDIKVLAAKDFARRAAYLQQRVEMTFDYTARDIVLAGRYPYLSWWRQEKADDLAIAEACMEYTGVLELADKPLHTMSGGQRQRVLLAKVLAQQTPVLFLDEPATGLDLIYQEEIFRFCRALCAAGKTVLLVAHELSLAARFCSRLLLIGRGMLLADGAPQEVLTDELLTHAYGAPVRVAENPITHHMEVYTEAEKGDAEKAQLLSVILGTPDEGRTA
;
A
#
# COMPACT_ATOMS: atom_id res chain seq x y z
N MET A 1 6.53 4.21 16.33
CA MET A 1 5.70 5.19 15.60
C MET A 1 4.25 4.73 15.41
N ILE A 2 4.01 3.50 14.98
CA ILE A 2 2.69 2.89 14.83
C ILE A 2 2.67 1.64 15.71
N CYS A 3 1.56 1.38 16.42
CA CYS A 3 1.38 0.16 17.20
C CYS A 3 -0.07 -0.31 17.04
N ALA A 4 -0.28 -1.60 16.84
CA ALA A 4 -1.55 -2.28 16.94
C ALA A 4 -1.42 -3.38 17.98
N ASP A 5 -2.41 -3.52 18.86
CA ASP A 5 -2.44 -4.53 19.91
C ASP A 5 -3.81 -5.22 19.94
N ALA A 6 -3.80 -6.53 19.71
CA ALA A 6 -4.98 -7.39 19.63
C ALA A 6 -6.12 -6.75 18.81
N LEU A 7 -5.79 -6.17 17.64
CA LEU A 7 -6.70 -5.40 16.81
C LEU A 7 -7.67 -6.34 16.08
N TYR A 8 -8.96 -6.05 16.22
CA TYR A 8 -10.04 -6.64 15.43
C TYR A 8 -10.73 -5.52 14.63
N ALA A 9 -10.98 -5.77 13.35
CA ALA A 9 -11.68 -4.82 12.48
C ALA A 9 -12.51 -5.53 11.42
N GLY A 10 -13.54 -4.84 10.92
CA GLY A 10 -14.42 -5.39 9.91
C GLY A 10 -15.53 -4.43 9.52
N TYR A 11 -16.48 -4.92 8.71
CA TYR A 11 -17.60 -4.16 8.17
C TYR A 11 -18.91 -4.85 8.53
N ASP A 12 -19.93 -4.08 8.91
CA ASP A 12 -21.30 -4.55 9.10
C ASP A 12 -21.41 -5.81 9.99
N GLY A 13 -20.62 -5.84 11.08
CA GLY A 13 -20.58 -6.97 12.01
C GLY A 13 -19.76 -8.18 11.52
N LYS A 14 -19.24 -8.16 10.30
CA LYS A 14 -18.34 -9.20 9.80
C LYS A 14 -16.90 -8.85 10.12
N VAL A 15 -16.23 -9.70 10.92
CA VAL A 15 -14.80 -9.57 11.22
C VAL A 15 -13.98 -9.89 9.98
N ILE A 16 -13.05 -9.03 9.65
CA ILE A 16 -12.08 -9.18 8.55
C ILE A 16 -10.66 -9.35 9.08
N LEU A 17 -10.33 -8.66 10.18
CA LEU A 17 -9.06 -8.77 10.86
C LEU A 17 -9.26 -9.30 12.26
N GLU A 18 -8.47 -10.29 12.64
CA GLU A 18 -8.57 -10.98 13.91
C GLU A 18 -7.22 -10.96 14.64
N ASN A 19 -7.20 -10.38 15.85
CA ASN A 19 -6.07 -10.41 16.76
C ASN A 19 -4.74 -9.97 16.12
N VAL A 20 -4.75 -8.88 15.36
CA VAL A 20 -3.56 -8.37 14.68
C VAL A 20 -2.76 -7.50 15.64
N SER A 21 -1.51 -7.90 15.93
CA SER A 21 -0.59 -7.17 16.80
C SER A 21 0.76 -6.98 16.13
N PHE A 22 1.24 -5.73 16.05
CA PHE A 22 2.56 -5.37 15.55
C PHE A 22 2.93 -3.94 15.99
N SER A 23 4.19 -3.60 15.83
CA SER A 23 4.67 -2.22 16.02
C SER A 23 5.61 -1.84 14.87
N VAL A 24 5.58 -0.57 14.47
CA VAL A 24 6.50 0.01 13.48
C VAL A 24 7.30 1.12 14.15
N GLY A 25 8.62 1.04 14.06
CA GLY A 25 9.57 2.00 14.61
C GLY A 25 9.67 3.27 13.76
N GLU A 26 10.51 4.19 14.22
CA GLU A 26 10.85 5.40 13.47
C GLU A 26 11.87 5.05 12.36
N GLY A 27 11.69 5.66 11.18
CA GLY A 27 12.60 5.46 10.05
C GLY A 27 12.46 4.09 9.36
N GLU A 28 11.50 3.25 9.74
CA GLU A 28 11.26 1.96 9.09
C GLU A 28 10.44 2.10 7.82
N ILE A 29 10.80 1.30 6.82
CA ILE A 29 9.94 1.01 5.67
C ILE A 29 9.40 -0.41 5.81
N VAL A 30 8.11 -0.52 6.09
CA VAL A 30 7.43 -1.79 6.35
C VAL A 30 6.45 -2.11 5.23
N GLY A 31 6.63 -3.27 4.60
CA GLY A 31 5.75 -3.79 3.56
C GLY A 31 4.64 -4.66 4.17
N LEU A 32 3.39 -4.30 3.93
CA LEU A 32 2.22 -5.11 4.27
C LEU A 32 1.87 -5.96 3.05
N ILE A 33 2.09 -7.27 3.13
CA ILE A 33 1.94 -8.23 2.04
C ILE A 33 0.89 -9.29 2.35
N GLY A 34 0.45 -10.02 1.34
CA GLY A 34 -0.51 -11.11 1.45
C GLY A 34 -1.52 -11.13 0.29
N PRO A 35 -2.37 -12.16 0.19
CA PRO A 35 -3.32 -12.31 -0.91
C PRO A 35 -4.38 -11.22 -0.95
N ASN A 36 -5.06 -11.11 -2.10
CA ASN A 36 -6.20 -10.20 -2.23
C ASN A 36 -7.31 -10.63 -1.27
N GLY A 37 -7.95 -9.65 -0.62
CA GLY A 37 -8.99 -9.92 0.38
C GLY A 37 -8.48 -10.34 1.77
N ALA A 38 -7.17 -10.43 2.00
CA ALA A 38 -6.60 -10.79 3.31
C ALA A 38 -6.83 -9.75 4.42
N GLY A 39 -7.26 -8.53 4.07
CA GLY A 39 -7.53 -7.47 5.06
C GLY A 39 -6.50 -6.33 5.09
N LYS A 40 -5.53 -6.29 4.16
CA LYS A 40 -4.47 -5.27 4.12
C LYS A 40 -5.01 -3.83 4.10
N SER A 41 -5.88 -3.50 3.14
CA SER A 41 -6.50 -2.17 3.07
C SER A 41 -7.45 -1.89 4.23
N THR A 42 -8.08 -2.95 4.79
CA THR A 42 -8.88 -2.84 6.02
C THR A 42 -8.00 -2.41 7.18
N LEU A 43 -6.82 -3.02 7.34
CA LEU A 43 -5.85 -2.63 8.37
C LEU A 43 -5.44 -1.17 8.23
N LEU A 44 -5.02 -0.74 7.01
CA LEU A 44 -4.66 0.67 6.79
C LEU A 44 -5.80 1.65 7.09
N LYS A 45 -7.04 1.32 6.68
CA LYS A 45 -8.22 2.15 6.98
C LYS A 45 -8.50 2.23 8.48
N THR A 46 -8.29 1.13 9.21
CA THR A 46 -8.47 1.08 10.66
C THR A 46 -7.40 1.91 11.37
N LEU A 47 -6.13 1.76 10.98
CA LEU A 47 -5.02 2.56 11.52
C LEU A 47 -5.16 4.06 11.26
N ARG A 48 -5.95 4.44 10.25
CA ARG A 48 -6.29 5.84 9.95
C ARG A 48 -7.50 6.37 10.73
N GLY A 49 -8.15 5.54 11.51
CA GLY A 49 -9.38 5.91 12.20
C GLY A 49 -10.61 6.10 11.30
N ILE A 50 -10.53 5.69 10.01
CA ILE A 50 -11.68 5.73 9.09
C ILE A 50 -12.61 4.56 9.32
N LEU A 51 -12.06 3.37 9.52
CA LEU A 51 -12.80 2.19 9.91
C LEU A 51 -12.63 2.00 11.42
N PRO A 52 -13.73 2.01 12.19
CA PRO A 52 -13.64 1.79 13.63
C PRO A 52 -13.15 0.38 13.95
N MET A 53 -12.30 0.26 14.96
CA MET A 53 -11.90 -1.03 15.52
C MET A 53 -13.09 -1.66 16.23
N LEU A 54 -13.29 -2.96 16.06
CA LEU A 54 -14.27 -3.76 16.80
C LEU A 54 -13.76 -4.03 18.23
N SER A 55 -12.47 -4.33 18.39
CA SER A 55 -11.77 -4.45 19.67
C SER A 55 -10.27 -4.23 19.51
N GLY A 56 -9.52 -4.23 20.61
CA GLY A 56 -8.09 -3.97 20.65
C GLY A 56 -7.76 -2.47 20.70
N ALA A 57 -6.49 -2.16 20.44
CA ALA A 57 -5.96 -0.82 20.46
C ALA A 57 -5.06 -0.55 19.25
N ALA A 58 -5.00 0.71 18.82
CA ALA A 58 -3.99 1.17 17.87
C ALA A 58 -3.52 2.58 18.25
N MET A 59 -2.21 2.77 18.18
CA MET A 59 -1.54 3.99 18.60
C MET A 59 -0.78 4.59 17.41
N LEU A 60 -0.81 5.90 17.31
CA LEU A 60 0.00 6.67 16.38
C LEU A 60 0.85 7.68 17.17
N MET A 61 2.17 7.50 17.12
CA MET A 61 3.13 8.34 17.86
C MET A 61 2.83 8.43 19.36
N GLY A 62 2.34 7.31 19.95
CA GLY A 62 2.05 7.22 21.39
C GLY A 62 0.62 7.59 21.79
N ASP A 63 -0.18 8.16 20.88
CA ASP A 63 -1.58 8.50 21.15
C ASP A 63 -2.55 7.50 20.54
N ASP A 64 -3.62 7.17 21.27
CA ASP A 64 -4.68 6.29 20.77
C ASP A 64 -5.40 6.96 19.58
N ILE A 65 -5.46 6.24 18.45
CA ILE A 65 -6.10 6.75 17.22
C ILE A 65 -7.60 7.04 17.39
N LYS A 66 -8.27 6.42 18.37
CA LYS A 66 -9.71 6.63 18.63
C LYS A 66 -10.01 8.05 19.16
N VAL A 67 -9.05 8.65 19.86
CA VAL A 67 -9.23 9.97 20.49
C VAL A 67 -8.55 11.09 19.72
N LEU A 68 -7.73 10.77 18.71
CA LEU A 68 -7.08 11.77 17.88
C LEU A 68 -8.10 12.52 17.03
N ALA A 69 -8.12 13.85 17.15
CA ALA A 69 -8.89 14.68 16.22
C ALA A 69 -8.37 14.51 14.79
N ALA A 70 -9.27 14.53 13.80
CA ALA A 70 -8.90 14.32 12.39
C ALA A 70 -7.76 15.22 11.90
N LYS A 71 -7.74 16.48 12.35
CA LYS A 71 -6.69 17.45 12.00
C LYS A 71 -5.33 17.09 12.61
N ASP A 72 -5.32 16.60 13.84
CA ASP A 72 -4.09 16.20 14.54
C ASP A 72 -3.56 14.89 13.97
N PHE A 73 -4.45 13.95 13.61
CA PHE A 73 -4.08 12.77 12.85
C PHE A 73 -3.44 13.14 11.50
N ALA A 74 -4.06 14.05 10.74
CA ALA A 74 -3.57 14.48 9.43
C ALA A 74 -2.22 15.26 9.50
N ARG A 75 -1.82 15.77 10.64
CA ARG A 75 -0.48 16.35 10.86
C ARG A 75 0.59 15.30 11.19
N ARG A 76 0.18 14.11 11.61
CA ARG A 76 1.07 13.01 12.02
C ARG A 76 1.21 11.95 10.94
N ALA A 77 0.15 11.71 10.17
CA ALA A 77 0.17 10.69 9.13
C ALA A 77 -0.53 11.15 7.85
N ALA A 78 0.16 10.97 6.73
CA ALA A 78 -0.42 11.12 5.41
C ALA A 78 -0.86 9.75 4.86
N TYR A 79 -1.80 9.78 3.92
CA TYR A 79 -2.28 8.56 3.28
C TYR A 79 -2.42 8.73 1.76
N LEU A 80 -1.83 7.79 1.05
CA LEU A 80 -2.07 7.58 -0.35
C LEU A 80 -3.13 6.49 -0.52
N GLN A 81 -4.25 6.85 -1.13
CA GLN A 81 -5.35 5.93 -1.40
C GLN A 81 -5.13 5.25 -2.77
N GLN A 82 -5.49 3.98 -2.88
CA GLN A 82 -5.36 3.18 -4.10
C GLN A 82 -6.12 3.80 -5.30
N ARG A 83 -7.33 4.30 -5.08
CA ARG A 83 -8.15 4.95 -6.11
C ARG A 83 -8.79 6.20 -5.55
N VAL A 84 -8.71 7.26 -6.32
CA VAL A 84 -9.40 8.53 -6.03
C VAL A 84 -10.33 8.81 -7.19
N GLU A 85 -11.63 8.69 -6.96
CA GLU A 85 -12.65 9.15 -7.90
C GLU A 85 -12.87 10.64 -7.63
N MET A 86 -12.67 11.45 -8.66
CA MET A 86 -12.90 12.89 -8.58
C MET A 86 -14.03 13.27 -9.52
N THR A 87 -15.03 13.91 -8.96
CA THR A 87 -16.23 14.37 -9.67
C THR A 87 -16.06 15.80 -10.22
N PHE A 88 -14.99 16.49 -9.79
CA PHE A 88 -14.74 17.89 -10.14
C PHE A 88 -13.42 18.07 -10.90
N ASP A 89 -13.32 19.15 -11.67
CA ASP A 89 -12.18 19.52 -12.52
C ASP A 89 -11.04 20.19 -11.71
N TYR A 90 -10.54 19.49 -10.66
CA TYR A 90 -9.38 19.97 -9.94
C TYR A 90 -8.10 19.82 -10.76
N THR A 91 -7.26 20.85 -10.75
CA THR A 91 -5.91 20.79 -11.33
C THR A 91 -4.96 19.98 -10.44
N ALA A 92 -3.81 19.56 -11.00
CA ALA A 92 -2.79 18.92 -10.20
C ALA A 92 -2.32 19.79 -9.03
N ARG A 93 -2.19 21.10 -9.25
CA ARG A 93 -1.84 22.09 -8.22
C ARG A 93 -2.84 22.09 -7.07
N ASP A 94 -4.15 22.13 -7.37
CA ASP A 94 -5.21 22.12 -6.36
C ASP A 94 -5.13 20.86 -5.50
N ILE A 95 -4.89 19.71 -6.14
CA ILE A 95 -4.77 18.43 -5.46
C ILE A 95 -3.54 18.40 -4.54
N VAL A 96 -2.40 18.90 -4.99
CA VAL A 96 -1.18 18.91 -4.16
C VAL A 96 -1.32 19.89 -3.00
N LEU A 97 -1.88 21.08 -3.26
CA LEU A 97 -2.17 22.07 -2.21
C LEU A 97 -3.15 21.54 -1.15
N ALA A 98 -4.08 20.66 -1.52
CA ALA A 98 -4.95 20.02 -0.53
C ALA A 98 -4.16 19.23 0.54
N GLY A 99 -2.92 18.81 0.25
CA GLY A 99 -2.00 18.25 1.25
C GLY A 99 -1.67 19.22 2.38
N ARG A 100 -1.80 20.53 2.15
CA ARG A 100 -1.51 21.58 3.15
C ARG A 100 -2.70 21.89 4.07
N TYR A 101 -3.93 21.41 3.78
CA TYR A 101 -5.12 21.69 4.57
C TYR A 101 -4.99 21.42 6.08
N PRO A 102 -4.29 20.41 6.57
CA PRO A 102 -4.11 20.23 8.01
C PRO A 102 -3.43 21.40 8.72
N TYR A 103 -2.68 22.23 7.98
CA TYR A 103 -1.93 23.38 8.51
C TYR A 103 -2.67 24.70 8.34
N LEU A 104 -3.69 24.76 7.49
CA LEU A 104 -4.49 25.95 7.29
C LEU A 104 -5.47 26.15 8.45
N SER A 105 -5.68 27.40 8.83
CA SER A 105 -6.79 27.80 9.70
C SER A 105 -8.02 28.09 8.82
N TRP A 106 -9.19 27.89 9.37
CA TRP A 106 -10.49 27.97 8.69
C TRP A 106 -10.72 29.30 7.89
N TRP A 107 -10.02 30.41 8.23
CA TRP A 107 -10.09 31.71 7.52
C TRP A 107 -8.78 32.12 6.85
N ARG A 108 -7.78 31.29 6.76
CA ARG A 108 -6.51 31.62 6.10
C ARG A 108 -6.45 30.93 4.75
N GLN A 109 -6.22 31.74 3.71
CA GLN A 109 -5.77 31.29 2.40
C GLN A 109 -4.37 30.65 2.53
N GLU A 110 -3.99 29.85 1.52
CA GLU A 110 -2.64 29.30 1.38
C GLU A 110 -1.63 30.44 1.45
N LYS A 111 -0.53 30.18 2.13
CA LYS A 111 0.59 31.10 2.22
C LYS A 111 1.55 30.84 1.07
N ALA A 112 2.44 31.81 0.81
CA ALA A 112 3.54 31.65 -0.14
C ALA A 112 4.37 30.38 0.15
N ASP A 113 4.59 30.03 1.43
CA ASP A 113 5.30 28.82 1.84
C ASP A 113 4.55 27.56 1.44
N ASP A 114 3.21 27.51 1.52
CA ASP A 114 2.40 26.35 1.14
C ASP A 114 2.47 26.10 -0.38
N LEU A 115 2.47 27.18 -1.18
CA LEU A 115 2.68 27.13 -2.62
C LEU A 115 4.07 26.61 -2.96
N ALA A 116 5.11 27.13 -2.33
CA ALA A 116 6.49 26.70 -2.54
C ALA A 116 6.70 25.21 -2.18
N ILE A 117 6.07 24.74 -1.09
CA ILE A 117 6.10 23.33 -0.70
C ILE A 117 5.40 22.46 -1.77
N ALA A 118 4.23 22.89 -2.23
CA ALA A 118 3.48 22.16 -3.25
C ALA A 118 4.28 22.06 -4.56
N GLU A 119 4.87 23.16 -5.02
CA GLU A 119 5.70 23.21 -6.22
C GLU A 119 6.94 22.31 -6.10
N ALA A 120 7.67 22.37 -4.98
CA ALA A 120 8.80 21.49 -4.72
C ALA A 120 8.39 20.00 -4.73
N CYS A 121 7.23 19.66 -4.16
CA CYS A 121 6.71 18.29 -4.21
C CYS A 121 6.34 17.86 -5.64
N MET A 122 5.75 18.75 -6.43
CA MET A 122 5.41 18.49 -7.83
C MET A 122 6.66 18.35 -8.71
N GLU A 123 7.67 19.17 -8.48
CA GLU A 123 8.97 19.07 -9.15
C GLU A 123 9.65 17.75 -8.82
N TYR A 124 9.70 17.38 -7.54
CA TYR A 124 10.30 16.13 -7.08
C TYR A 124 9.62 14.89 -7.68
N THR A 125 8.30 14.91 -7.85
CA THR A 125 7.55 13.79 -8.47
C THR A 125 7.44 13.89 -9.99
N GLY A 126 8.07 14.89 -10.63
CA GLY A 126 8.09 15.09 -12.08
C GLY A 126 6.72 15.42 -12.67
N VAL A 127 5.91 16.22 -11.97
CA VAL A 127 4.57 16.65 -12.43
C VAL A 127 4.37 18.16 -12.40
N LEU A 128 5.41 18.94 -12.18
CA LEU A 128 5.30 20.41 -12.12
C LEU A 128 4.77 21.01 -13.43
N GLU A 129 5.22 20.49 -14.59
CA GLU A 129 4.72 20.93 -15.90
C GLU A 129 3.24 20.63 -16.13
N LEU A 130 2.66 19.76 -15.30
CA LEU A 130 1.24 19.39 -15.35
C LEU A 130 0.40 20.16 -14.33
N ALA A 131 0.97 21.14 -13.62
CA ALA A 131 0.35 21.81 -12.48
C ALA A 131 -1.06 22.31 -12.76
N ASP A 132 -1.27 22.93 -13.89
CA ASP A 132 -2.54 23.57 -14.25
C ASP A 132 -3.45 22.67 -15.10
N LYS A 133 -3.06 21.39 -15.31
CA LYS A 133 -3.90 20.41 -16.01
C LYS A 133 -4.92 19.79 -15.06
N PRO A 134 -6.18 19.57 -15.50
CA PRO A 134 -7.18 18.83 -14.76
C PRO A 134 -6.75 17.36 -14.56
N LEU A 135 -6.93 16.83 -13.35
CA LEU A 135 -6.47 15.49 -12.99
C LEU A 135 -7.11 14.38 -13.87
N HIS A 136 -8.38 14.55 -14.27
CA HIS A 136 -9.10 13.58 -15.09
C HIS A 136 -8.50 13.41 -16.51
N THR A 137 -7.75 14.42 -17.02
CA THR A 137 -7.10 14.38 -18.34
C THR A 137 -5.74 13.69 -18.34
N MET A 138 -5.25 13.28 -17.15
CA MET A 138 -3.93 12.69 -16.98
C MET A 138 -3.95 11.18 -17.16
N SER A 139 -2.80 10.61 -17.56
CA SER A 139 -2.58 9.15 -17.52
C SER A 139 -2.63 8.63 -16.08
N GLY A 140 -2.82 7.32 -15.89
CA GLY A 140 -2.82 6.69 -14.57
C GLY A 140 -1.54 6.99 -13.79
N GLY A 141 -0.38 6.86 -14.44
CA GLY A 141 0.92 7.16 -13.82
C GLY A 141 1.12 8.64 -13.47
N GLN A 142 0.64 9.56 -14.31
CA GLN A 142 0.67 11.00 -13.99
C GLN A 142 -0.20 11.31 -12.77
N ARG A 143 -1.42 10.76 -12.71
CA ARG A 143 -2.31 10.92 -11.54
C ARG A 143 -1.68 10.38 -10.27
N GLN A 144 -1.06 9.21 -10.34
CA GLN A 144 -0.39 8.57 -9.19
C GLN A 144 0.73 9.46 -8.65
N ARG A 145 1.55 10.06 -9.52
CA ARG A 145 2.61 10.99 -9.12
C ARG A 145 2.08 12.29 -8.53
N VAL A 146 0.96 12.82 -9.01
CA VAL A 146 0.28 13.97 -8.40
C VAL A 146 -0.24 13.63 -7.01
N LEU A 147 -0.85 12.45 -6.82
CA LEU A 147 -1.32 12.00 -5.51
C LEU A 147 -0.16 11.77 -4.54
N LEU A 148 0.98 11.30 -5.05
CA LEU A 148 2.20 11.19 -4.25
C LEU A 148 2.72 12.56 -3.83
N ALA A 149 2.77 13.54 -4.75
CA ALA A 149 3.12 14.93 -4.43
C ALA A 149 2.22 15.52 -3.33
N LYS A 150 0.90 15.25 -3.38
CA LYS A 150 -0.05 15.63 -2.33
C LYS A 150 0.34 15.05 -0.96
N VAL A 151 0.69 13.76 -0.92
CA VAL A 151 1.10 13.08 0.32
C VAL A 151 2.37 13.71 0.88
N LEU A 152 3.33 14.04 0.01
CA LEU A 152 4.56 14.74 0.40
C LEU A 152 4.31 16.15 0.92
N ALA A 153 3.45 16.89 0.24
CA ALA A 153 3.12 18.26 0.63
C ALA A 153 2.50 18.32 2.04
N GLN A 154 1.95 17.21 2.52
CA GLN A 154 1.44 17.11 3.90
C GLN A 154 2.56 17.10 4.95
N GLN A 155 3.82 16.79 4.59
CA GLN A 155 5.01 16.85 5.46
C GLN A 155 4.91 16.09 6.78
N THR A 156 4.19 14.98 6.80
CA THR A 156 3.99 14.18 8.02
C THR A 156 5.19 13.27 8.34
N PRO A 157 5.40 12.90 9.62
CA PRO A 157 6.40 11.91 10.00
C PRO A 157 6.06 10.47 9.55
N VAL A 158 4.77 10.14 9.41
CA VAL A 158 4.29 8.81 9.02
C VAL A 158 3.56 8.87 7.68
N LEU A 159 3.80 7.87 6.82
CA LEU A 159 3.10 7.70 5.55
C LEU A 159 2.47 6.31 5.49
N PHE A 160 1.18 6.27 5.21
CA PHE A 160 0.43 5.08 4.86
C PHE A 160 0.20 5.07 3.34
N LEU A 161 0.69 4.05 2.63
CA LEU A 161 0.59 3.97 1.18
C LEU A 161 -0.17 2.69 0.79
N ASP A 162 -1.39 2.85 0.29
CA ASP A 162 -2.22 1.72 -0.14
C ASP A 162 -1.97 1.44 -1.62
N GLU A 163 -1.16 0.42 -1.92
CA GLU A 163 -0.78 0.00 -3.27
C GLU A 163 -0.20 1.15 -4.14
N PRO A 164 0.86 1.82 -3.69
CA PRO A 164 1.35 3.04 -4.35
C PRO A 164 1.89 2.80 -5.76
N ALA A 165 2.26 1.56 -6.09
CA ALA A 165 2.89 1.18 -7.36
C ALA A 165 1.94 0.45 -8.33
N THR A 166 0.69 0.18 -7.93
CA THR A 166 -0.26 -0.60 -8.74
C THR A 166 -0.64 0.14 -10.02
N GLY A 167 -0.58 -0.56 -11.16
CA GLY A 167 -0.92 -0.02 -12.49
C GLY A 167 0.15 0.89 -13.10
N LEU A 168 1.34 0.95 -12.50
CA LEU A 168 2.52 1.61 -13.07
C LEU A 168 3.39 0.60 -13.82
N ASP A 169 4.18 1.08 -14.77
CA ASP A 169 5.21 0.26 -15.41
C ASP A 169 6.38 -0.04 -14.46
N LEU A 170 7.23 -0.99 -14.85
CA LEU A 170 8.33 -1.51 -14.03
C LEU A 170 9.25 -0.41 -13.48
N ILE A 171 9.59 0.58 -14.31
CA ILE A 171 10.52 1.65 -13.92
C ILE A 171 9.89 2.52 -12.84
N TYR A 172 8.63 2.95 -13.04
CA TYR A 172 7.92 3.79 -12.07
C TYR A 172 7.57 3.04 -10.77
N GLN A 173 7.28 1.73 -10.84
CA GLN A 173 7.13 0.92 -9.65
C GLN A 173 8.39 0.97 -8.78
N GLU A 174 9.56 0.75 -9.38
CA GLU A 174 10.84 0.80 -8.66
C GLU A 174 11.13 2.20 -8.12
N GLU A 175 10.83 3.26 -8.88
CA GLU A 175 10.99 4.65 -8.43
C GLU A 175 10.19 4.94 -7.15
N ILE A 176 8.94 4.46 -7.04
CA ILE A 176 8.12 4.61 -5.83
C ILE A 176 8.80 3.96 -4.62
N PHE A 177 9.33 2.75 -4.76
CA PHE A 177 10.01 2.07 -3.65
C PHE A 177 11.33 2.76 -3.28
N ARG A 178 12.13 3.20 -4.26
CA ARG A 178 13.34 4.00 -4.03
C ARG A 178 13.01 5.30 -3.29
N PHE A 179 11.92 5.95 -3.68
CA PHE A 179 11.41 7.13 -3.03
C PHE A 179 11.01 6.86 -1.57
N CYS A 180 10.26 5.78 -1.28
CA CYS A 180 9.92 5.39 0.09
C CYS A 180 11.19 5.18 0.93
N ARG A 181 12.21 4.55 0.36
CA ARG A 181 13.50 4.36 1.03
C ARG A 181 14.23 5.67 1.32
N ALA A 182 14.21 6.62 0.39
CA ALA A 182 14.78 7.95 0.60
C ALA A 182 14.05 8.72 1.72
N LEU A 183 12.72 8.60 1.80
CA LEU A 183 11.94 9.18 2.89
C LEU A 183 12.33 8.60 4.26
N CYS A 184 12.49 7.26 4.33
CA CYS A 184 12.91 6.61 5.58
C CYS A 184 14.33 7.00 5.98
N ALA A 185 15.26 7.15 5.02
CA ALA A 185 16.60 7.68 5.26
C ALA A 185 16.57 9.14 5.77
N ALA A 186 15.53 9.91 5.44
CA ALA A 186 15.26 11.24 5.97
C ALA A 186 14.44 11.25 7.27
N GLY A 187 14.32 10.10 7.95
CA GLY A 187 13.64 9.96 9.25
C GLY A 187 12.12 9.82 9.19
N LYS A 188 11.53 9.62 7.99
CA LYS A 188 10.10 9.31 7.88
C LYS A 188 9.86 7.82 8.10
N THR A 189 8.65 7.46 8.52
CA THR A 189 8.21 6.07 8.68
C THR A 189 7.18 5.76 7.60
N VAL A 190 7.35 4.64 6.89
CA VAL A 190 6.46 4.24 5.80
C VAL A 190 5.88 2.86 6.07
N LEU A 191 4.55 2.75 6.08
CA LEU A 191 3.83 1.48 6.02
C LEU A 191 3.09 1.42 4.69
N LEU A 192 3.49 0.50 3.82
CA LEU A 192 2.94 0.39 2.46
C LEU A 192 2.34 -1.00 2.19
N VAL A 193 1.22 -1.05 1.49
CA VAL A 193 0.71 -2.30 0.90
C VAL A 193 1.46 -2.56 -0.38
N ALA A 194 2.09 -3.74 -0.47
CA ALA A 194 2.81 -4.16 -1.66
C ALA A 194 2.19 -5.41 -2.28
N HIS A 195 2.00 -5.39 -3.61
CA HIS A 195 1.63 -6.55 -4.40
C HIS A 195 2.86 -7.21 -5.03
N GLU A 196 3.85 -6.40 -5.40
CA GLU A 196 5.10 -6.86 -5.99
C GLU A 196 6.06 -7.33 -4.88
N LEU A 197 6.01 -8.64 -4.56
CA LEU A 197 6.78 -9.23 -3.46
C LEU A 197 8.28 -9.06 -3.64
N SER A 198 8.78 -9.14 -4.88
CA SER A 198 10.20 -8.95 -5.19
C SER A 198 10.66 -7.51 -4.93
N LEU A 199 9.83 -6.50 -5.23
CA LEU A 199 10.14 -5.11 -4.86
C LEU A 199 10.06 -4.90 -3.35
N ALA A 200 9.06 -5.48 -2.68
CA ALA A 200 8.99 -5.43 -1.23
C ALA A 200 10.22 -6.06 -0.57
N ALA A 201 10.71 -7.20 -1.08
CA ALA A 201 11.93 -7.85 -0.61
C ALA A 201 13.19 -6.99 -0.75
N ARG A 202 13.27 -6.20 -1.83
CA ARG A 202 14.45 -5.36 -2.11
C ARG A 202 14.47 -4.05 -1.33
N PHE A 203 13.32 -3.49 -1.04
CA PHE A 203 13.22 -2.11 -0.57
C PHE A 203 12.71 -1.98 0.87
N CYS A 204 11.87 -2.90 1.34
CA CYS A 204 11.38 -2.87 2.70
C CYS A 204 12.42 -3.44 3.68
N SER A 205 12.57 -2.81 4.83
CA SER A 205 13.41 -3.32 5.92
C SER A 205 12.72 -4.47 6.66
N ARG A 206 11.37 -4.54 6.59
CA ARG A 206 10.54 -5.48 7.32
C ARG A 206 9.25 -5.74 6.56
N LEU A 207 8.73 -6.95 6.67
CA LEU A 207 7.46 -7.36 6.06
C LEU A 207 6.47 -7.86 7.11
N LEU A 208 5.21 -7.49 6.95
CA LEU A 208 4.07 -8.01 7.68
C LEU A 208 3.23 -8.84 6.72
N LEU A 209 3.17 -10.15 6.90
CA LEU A 209 2.37 -11.04 6.07
C LEU A 209 0.98 -11.23 6.70
N ILE A 210 -0.04 -10.72 6.02
CA ILE A 210 -1.44 -10.93 6.40
C ILE A 210 -2.04 -12.04 5.54
N GLY A 211 -2.62 -13.04 6.20
CA GLY A 211 -3.38 -14.10 5.55
C GLY A 211 -4.64 -14.44 6.33
N ARG A 212 -5.76 -14.57 5.65
CA ARG A 212 -7.07 -14.91 6.24
C ARG A 212 -7.47 -14.04 7.44
N GLY A 213 -7.13 -12.75 7.37
CA GLY A 213 -7.44 -11.78 8.42
C GLY A 213 -6.48 -11.75 9.63
N MET A 214 -5.44 -12.57 9.64
CA MET A 214 -4.47 -12.67 10.73
C MET A 214 -3.08 -12.25 10.27
N LEU A 215 -2.24 -11.79 11.20
CA LEU A 215 -0.82 -11.61 10.99
C LEU A 215 -0.13 -12.98 11.08
N LEU A 216 0.36 -13.49 9.94
CA LEU A 216 1.00 -14.80 9.86
C LEU A 216 2.50 -14.73 10.14
N ALA A 217 3.15 -13.65 9.74
CA ALA A 217 4.57 -13.43 9.97
C ALA A 217 4.90 -11.93 10.04
N ASP A 218 5.93 -11.60 10.78
CA ASP A 218 6.47 -10.26 11.01
C ASP A 218 7.98 -10.36 11.18
N GLY A 219 8.77 -9.85 10.23
CA GLY A 219 10.21 -9.99 10.25
C GLY A 219 10.91 -9.42 9.02
N ALA A 220 12.21 -9.69 8.91
CA ALA A 220 12.99 -9.37 7.73
C ALA A 220 12.44 -10.09 6.48
N PRO A 221 12.64 -9.53 5.27
CA PRO A 221 12.13 -10.16 4.05
C PRO A 221 12.51 -11.66 3.91
N GLN A 222 13.72 -12.04 4.29
CA GLN A 222 14.21 -13.42 4.22
C GLN A 222 13.49 -14.37 5.20
N GLU A 223 13.00 -13.84 6.33
CA GLU A 223 12.27 -14.61 7.34
C GLU A 223 10.79 -14.78 6.96
N VAL A 224 10.22 -13.82 6.26
CA VAL A 224 8.79 -13.77 5.90
C VAL A 224 8.54 -14.42 4.54
N LEU A 225 9.42 -14.20 3.57
CA LEU A 225 9.30 -14.77 2.23
C LEU A 225 9.89 -16.19 2.21
N THR A 226 9.11 -17.15 2.67
CA THR A 226 9.44 -18.58 2.62
C THR A 226 8.36 -19.37 1.87
N ASP A 227 8.75 -20.49 1.26
CA ASP A 227 7.83 -21.38 0.55
C ASP A 227 6.61 -21.74 1.42
N GLU A 228 6.86 -22.09 2.69
CA GLU A 228 5.83 -22.54 3.62
C GLU A 228 4.83 -21.42 3.95
N LEU A 229 5.33 -20.25 4.39
CA LEU A 229 4.49 -19.12 4.78
C LEU A 229 3.66 -18.59 3.61
N LEU A 230 4.30 -18.45 2.42
CA LEU A 230 3.59 -17.95 1.24
C LEU A 230 2.59 -18.99 0.71
N THR A 231 2.95 -20.27 0.65
CA THR A 231 1.99 -21.33 0.26
C THR A 231 0.79 -21.34 1.20
N HIS A 232 1.02 -21.21 2.52
CA HIS A 232 -0.07 -21.14 3.49
C HIS A 232 -0.94 -19.89 3.30
N ALA A 233 -0.31 -18.73 3.14
CA ALA A 233 -1.02 -17.46 2.98
C ALA A 233 -1.85 -17.40 1.70
N TYR A 234 -1.26 -17.81 0.57
CA TYR A 234 -1.88 -17.70 -0.75
C TYR A 234 -2.77 -18.91 -1.13
N GLY A 235 -2.64 -20.02 -0.40
CA GLY A 235 -3.41 -21.24 -0.67
C GLY A 235 -3.04 -21.96 -1.95
N ALA A 236 -1.89 -21.66 -2.53
CA ALA A 236 -1.35 -22.26 -3.75
C ALA A 236 0.16 -22.48 -3.60
N PRO A 237 0.76 -23.49 -4.27
CA PRO A 237 2.19 -23.76 -4.18
C PRO A 237 3.00 -22.54 -4.65
N VAL A 238 3.84 -22.03 -3.76
CA VAL A 238 4.75 -20.90 -4.00
C VAL A 238 6.16 -21.35 -3.73
N ARG A 239 7.10 -20.89 -4.54
CA ARG A 239 8.54 -21.06 -4.34
C ARG A 239 9.22 -19.72 -4.19
N VAL A 240 10.21 -19.70 -3.33
CA VAL A 240 11.05 -18.53 -3.10
C VAL A 240 12.49 -18.90 -3.38
N ALA A 241 13.17 -18.09 -4.16
CA ALA A 241 14.58 -18.29 -4.48
C ALA A 241 15.31 -16.95 -4.44
N GLU A 242 16.60 -17.01 -4.10
CA GLU A 242 17.46 -15.85 -4.20
C GLU A 242 17.78 -15.57 -5.69
N ASN A 243 17.56 -14.35 -6.14
CA ASN A 243 17.97 -13.94 -7.48
C ASN A 243 19.51 -13.81 -7.53
N PRO A 244 20.18 -14.52 -8.45
CA PRO A 244 21.65 -14.53 -8.51
C PRO A 244 22.27 -13.20 -8.92
N ILE A 245 21.48 -12.26 -9.48
CA ILE A 245 21.94 -10.95 -9.94
C ILE A 245 21.74 -9.90 -8.86
N THR A 246 20.56 -9.90 -8.21
CA THR A 246 20.17 -8.86 -7.26
C THR A 246 20.43 -9.24 -5.82
N HIS A 247 20.67 -10.53 -5.53
CA HIS A 247 20.81 -11.12 -4.19
C HIS A 247 19.61 -10.86 -3.28
N HIS A 248 18.44 -10.65 -3.86
CA HIS A 248 17.18 -10.52 -3.12
C HIS A 248 16.25 -11.70 -3.40
N MET A 249 15.30 -11.90 -2.50
CA MET A 249 14.30 -12.96 -2.64
C MET A 249 13.32 -12.64 -3.79
N GLU A 250 13.08 -13.63 -4.63
CA GLU A 250 12.06 -13.62 -5.67
C GLU A 250 11.04 -14.73 -5.42
N VAL A 251 9.80 -14.47 -5.83
CA VAL A 251 8.67 -15.35 -5.56
C VAL A 251 8.10 -15.86 -6.88
N TYR A 252 7.95 -17.18 -6.98
CA TYR A 252 7.45 -17.89 -8.15
C TYR A 252 6.24 -18.74 -7.77
N THR A 253 5.26 -18.84 -8.66
CA THR A 253 4.20 -19.84 -8.52
C THR A 253 4.62 -21.12 -9.24
N GLU A 254 4.47 -22.28 -8.59
CA GLU A 254 4.57 -23.53 -9.31
C GLU A 254 3.35 -23.70 -10.22
N ALA A 255 3.60 -24.09 -11.47
CA ALA A 255 2.51 -24.50 -12.37
C ALA A 255 1.79 -25.69 -11.73
N GLU A 256 0.51 -25.55 -11.42
CA GLU A 256 -0.31 -26.68 -11.03
C GLU A 256 -0.23 -27.74 -12.14
N LYS A 257 0.11 -28.97 -11.77
CA LYS A 257 -0.04 -30.12 -12.67
C LYS A 257 -1.53 -30.15 -13.05
N GLY A 258 -1.80 -29.90 -14.33
CA GLY A 258 -3.06 -29.56 -14.92
C GLY A 258 -4.26 -30.09 -14.17
N ASP A 259 -5.09 -29.21 -13.72
CA ASP A 259 -6.38 -29.49 -13.15
C ASP A 259 -7.21 -30.18 -14.26
N ALA A 260 -7.41 -31.49 -14.14
CA ALA A 260 -8.11 -32.29 -15.14
C ALA A 260 -9.51 -31.73 -15.43
N GLU A 261 -10.13 -31.14 -14.42
CA GLU A 261 -11.42 -30.47 -14.53
C GLU A 261 -11.34 -29.19 -15.37
N LYS A 262 -10.29 -28.37 -15.19
CA LYS A 262 -10.05 -27.18 -16.03
C LYS A 262 -9.69 -27.56 -17.48
N ALA A 263 -8.93 -28.63 -17.66
CA ALA A 263 -8.62 -29.15 -19.02
C ALA A 263 -9.90 -29.59 -19.73
N GLN A 264 -10.82 -30.25 -19.02
CA GLN A 264 -12.11 -30.66 -19.56
C GLN A 264 -13.01 -29.44 -19.86
N LEU A 265 -13.06 -28.44 -18.99
CA LEU A 265 -13.77 -27.19 -19.26
C LEU A 265 -13.16 -26.46 -20.47
N LEU A 266 -11.85 -26.44 -20.58
CA LEU A 266 -11.15 -25.82 -21.72
C LEU A 266 -11.50 -26.51 -23.03
N SER A 267 -11.57 -27.87 -23.07
CA SER A 267 -11.99 -28.60 -24.25
C SER A 267 -13.43 -28.25 -24.68
N VAL A 268 -14.32 -28.07 -23.72
CA VAL A 268 -15.71 -27.61 -23.99
C VAL A 268 -15.71 -26.18 -24.55
N ILE A 269 -14.93 -25.28 -23.98
CA ILE A 269 -14.82 -23.86 -24.41
C ILE A 269 -14.26 -23.79 -25.85
N LEU A 270 -13.28 -24.62 -26.16
CA LEU A 270 -12.61 -24.66 -27.49
C LEU A 270 -13.38 -25.46 -28.53
N GLY A 271 -14.44 -26.16 -28.13
CA GLY A 271 -15.21 -27.05 -29.06
C GLY A 271 -14.39 -28.21 -29.58
N THR A 272 -13.31 -28.60 -28.89
CA THR A 272 -12.50 -29.78 -29.25
C THR A 272 -13.12 -31.04 -28.65
N PRO A 273 -13.34 -32.13 -29.41
CA PRO A 273 -13.83 -33.39 -28.84
C PRO A 273 -12.81 -33.92 -27.81
N ASP A 274 -13.31 -34.44 -26.70
CA ASP A 274 -12.52 -35.18 -25.71
C ASP A 274 -11.96 -36.44 -26.35
N GLU A 275 -10.70 -36.43 -26.80
CA GLU A 275 -10.02 -37.58 -27.40
C GLU A 275 -9.82 -38.75 -26.41
N GLY A 276 -10.31 -38.66 -25.19
CA GLY A 276 -10.17 -39.61 -24.09
C GLY A 276 -11.27 -40.69 -24.00
N ARG A 277 -12.29 -40.75 -24.92
CA ARG A 277 -13.30 -41.81 -24.95
C ARG A 277 -13.14 -42.65 -26.18
N THR A 278 -12.14 -43.52 -26.22
CA THR A 278 -12.15 -44.71 -27.06
C THR A 278 -11.93 -45.95 -26.20
N ALA A 279 -13.04 -46.76 -26.11
CA ALA A 279 -13.19 -48.17 -25.78
C ALA A 279 -12.59 -48.66 -24.46
#